data_4007975a39df5772c1e9eda7b7df0598
#
_entry.id   4007975a39df5772c1e9eda7b7df0598
#
_cell.length_a   1.000
_cell.length_b   1.000
_cell.length_c   1.000
_cell.angle_alpha   90.00
_cell.angle_beta   90.00
_cell.angle_gamma   90.00
#
_symmetry.space_group_name_H-M   'P 1'
#
loop_
_entity.id
_entity.type
_entity.pdbx_description
1 polymer ?
#
loop_
_entity_poly.entity_id
_entity_poly.type
_entity_poly.pdbx_seq_one_letter_code
_entity_poly.pdbx_strand_id
1 'polypeptide(L)'
;MSSRSIVSGVLVVLLLAGSAWAHHNMSAYFDFNNRVTITGTLAKIDWRNPHIELIVDTKNGEKVQPFRLEGPAPGFFRDRDVSRADFDGALGKAVTAEASRARDGSDWGLLRTMMLPSGKLVSACPQNC
;
A
#
# COMPACT_ATOMS: atom_id res chain seq x y z
N MET A 1 14.88 24.02 40.39
CA MET A 1 14.49 22.84 39.57
C MET A 1 15.58 21.78 39.74
N SER A 2 15.25 20.59 40.14
CA SER A 2 16.24 19.54 40.33
C SER A 2 16.63 18.97 38.99
N SER A 3 17.90 18.58 38.80
CA SER A 3 18.45 17.94 37.59
C SER A 3 17.60 16.74 37.11
N ARG A 4 16.92 16.06 38.01
CA ARG A 4 16.04 14.92 37.73
C ARG A 4 14.80 15.33 36.91
N SER A 5 14.21 16.48 37.19
CA SER A 5 13.04 16.99 36.47
C SER A 5 13.37 17.39 35.03
N ILE A 6 14.56 17.92 34.80
CA ILE A 6 15.02 18.30 33.45
C ILE A 6 15.28 17.06 32.61
N VAL A 7 15.92 16.05 33.15
CA VAL A 7 16.20 14.77 32.45
C VAL A 7 14.91 14.05 32.06
N SER A 8 13.92 14.02 32.97
CA SER A 8 12.61 13.40 32.65
C SER A 8 11.86 14.15 31.54
N GLY A 9 11.91 15.48 31.56
CA GLY A 9 11.26 16.29 30.52
C GLY A 9 11.89 16.08 29.13
N VAL A 10 13.22 16.03 29.06
CA VAL A 10 13.95 15.77 27.80
C VAL A 10 13.68 14.36 27.26
N LEU A 11 13.60 13.36 28.12
CA LEU A 11 13.31 11.97 27.71
C LEU A 11 11.90 11.83 27.12
N VAL A 12 10.90 12.51 27.72
CA VAL A 12 9.52 12.49 27.20
C VAL A 12 9.42 13.17 25.83
N VAL A 13 10.12 14.28 25.64
CA VAL A 13 10.14 15.01 24.34
C VAL A 13 10.82 14.17 23.26
N LEU A 14 11.89 13.44 23.57
CA LEU A 14 12.56 12.54 22.63
C LEU A 14 11.70 11.33 22.23
N LEU A 15 10.88 10.81 23.14
CA LEU A 15 9.96 9.71 22.86
C LEU A 15 8.78 10.13 21.96
N LEU A 16 8.34 11.39 22.03
CA LEU A 16 7.28 11.94 21.19
C LEU A 16 7.78 12.30 19.76
N ALA A 17 9.05 12.59 19.58
CA ALA A 17 9.63 12.91 18.28
C ALA A 17 9.79 11.68 17.38
N GLY A 18 9.88 10.47 17.95
CA GLY A 18 10.09 9.23 17.19
C GLY A 18 8.91 8.77 16.32
N SER A 19 7.69 9.21 16.62
CA SER A 19 6.48 8.79 15.90
C SER A 19 6.13 9.64 14.67
N ALA A 20 6.74 10.82 14.51
CA ALA A 20 6.43 11.72 13.40
C ALA A 20 7.11 11.34 12.07
N TRP A 21 8.12 10.49 12.08
CA TRP A 21 8.90 10.12 10.90
C TRP A 21 8.31 8.97 10.07
N ALA A 22 7.37 8.22 10.64
CA ALA A 22 6.82 7.04 9.97
C ALA A 22 5.81 7.37 8.84
N HIS A 23 5.19 8.55 8.85
CA HIS A 23 4.12 8.90 7.91
C HIS A 23 4.55 9.65 6.64
N HIS A 24 5.80 10.11 6.55
CA HIS A 24 6.24 10.97 5.45
C HIS A 24 6.99 10.25 4.32
N ASN A 25 7.12 8.93 4.36
CA ASN A 25 8.11 8.26 3.51
C ASN A 25 7.57 7.67 2.19
N MET A 26 6.26 7.68 1.94
CA MET A 26 5.71 7.10 0.71
C MET A 26 6.16 7.83 -0.55
N SER A 27 6.25 9.17 -0.50
CA SER A 27 6.75 9.98 -1.62
C SER A 27 8.25 9.80 -1.90
N ALA A 28 9.02 9.27 -0.95
CA ALA A 28 10.42 8.92 -1.16
C ALA A 28 10.55 7.64 -2.01
N TYR A 29 9.62 6.71 -1.90
CA TYR A 29 9.64 5.44 -2.61
C TYR A 29 8.82 5.46 -3.89
N PHE A 30 7.67 6.18 -3.91
CA PHE A 30 6.74 6.17 -5.03
C PHE A 30 6.66 7.53 -5.71
N ASP A 31 6.57 7.51 -7.04
CA ASP A 31 6.31 8.71 -7.84
C ASP A 31 4.80 8.84 -8.10
N PHE A 32 4.16 9.75 -7.39
CA PHE A 32 2.72 9.98 -7.51
C PHE A 32 2.30 10.55 -8.88
N ASN A 33 3.23 11.09 -9.65
CA ASN A 33 3.00 11.57 -11.01
C ASN A 33 3.20 10.49 -12.06
N ASN A 34 3.90 9.38 -11.71
CA ASN A 34 4.11 8.24 -12.60
C ASN A 34 3.09 7.15 -12.30
N ARG A 35 1.94 7.23 -12.98
CA ARG A 35 0.86 6.25 -12.86
C ARG A 35 1.04 5.14 -13.89
N VAL A 36 0.87 3.92 -13.44
CA VAL A 36 0.94 2.72 -14.27
C VAL A 36 -0.30 1.88 -14.10
N THR A 37 -0.75 1.26 -15.19
CA THR A 37 -1.84 0.28 -15.17
C THR A 37 -1.24 -1.12 -15.18
N ILE A 38 -1.64 -1.93 -14.21
CA ILE A 38 -1.19 -3.30 -14.02
C ILE A 38 -2.38 -4.22 -14.28
N THR A 39 -2.28 -5.04 -15.31
CA THR A 39 -3.29 -6.06 -15.63
C THR A 39 -2.64 -7.43 -15.52
N GLY A 40 -3.28 -8.34 -14.79
CA GLY A 40 -2.76 -9.69 -14.58
C GLY A 40 -3.65 -10.51 -13.65
N THR A 41 -3.09 -11.57 -13.11
CA THR A 41 -3.77 -12.47 -12.17
C THR A 41 -3.38 -12.12 -10.74
N LEU A 42 -4.34 -11.93 -9.85
CA LEU A 42 -4.05 -11.73 -8.43
C LEU A 42 -3.52 -13.04 -7.82
N ALA A 43 -2.22 -13.10 -7.57
CA ALA A 43 -1.52 -14.31 -7.16
C ALA A 43 -1.39 -14.44 -5.64
N LYS A 44 -1.30 -13.30 -4.92
CA LYS A 44 -1.10 -13.31 -3.46
C LYS A 44 -1.75 -12.10 -2.81
N ILE A 45 -2.24 -12.31 -1.60
CA ILE A 45 -2.80 -11.28 -0.72
C ILE A 45 -2.13 -11.44 0.65
N ASP A 46 -1.45 -10.39 1.09
CA ASP A 46 -0.99 -10.25 2.47
C ASP A 46 -1.82 -9.14 3.13
N TRP A 47 -2.75 -9.53 3.99
CA TRP A 47 -3.74 -8.63 4.60
C TRP A 47 -3.42 -8.37 6.06
N ARG A 48 -2.44 -7.51 6.31
CA ARG A 48 -1.97 -7.20 7.67
C ARG A 48 -1.50 -5.75 7.82
N ASN A 49 -1.40 -5.31 9.07
CA ASN A 49 -0.77 -4.04 9.41
C ASN A 49 0.76 -4.11 9.23
N PRO A 50 1.44 -2.98 8.91
CA PRO A 50 0.88 -1.63 8.71
C PRO A 50 0.26 -1.41 7.33
N HIS A 51 0.57 -2.22 6.33
CA HIS A 51 0.11 -2.10 4.96
C HIS A 51 -0.28 -3.47 4.40
N ILE A 52 -1.33 -3.50 3.58
CA ILE A 52 -1.60 -4.69 2.77
C ILE A 52 -0.60 -4.78 1.63
N GLU A 53 -0.31 -5.99 1.19
CA GLU A 53 0.51 -6.25 0.02
C GLU A 53 -0.18 -7.26 -0.90
N LEU A 54 -0.20 -6.94 -2.18
CA LEU A 54 -0.76 -7.79 -3.22
C LEU A 54 0.32 -8.11 -4.25
N ILE A 55 0.30 -9.33 -4.79
CA ILE A 55 1.11 -9.69 -5.95
C ILE A 55 0.17 -9.94 -7.12
N VAL A 56 0.40 -9.24 -8.21
CA VAL A 56 -0.29 -9.45 -9.48
C VAL A 56 0.71 -10.01 -10.48
N ASP A 57 0.47 -11.24 -10.92
CA ASP A 57 1.26 -11.87 -11.97
C ASP A 57 0.90 -11.28 -13.31
N THR A 58 1.80 -10.48 -13.87
CA THR A 58 1.71 -9.90 -15.20
C THR A 58 2.41 -10.80 -16.22
N LYS A 59 2.18 -10.56 -17.50
CA LYS A 59 2.87 -11.25 -18.58
C LYS A 59 3.80 -10.30 -19.31
N ASN A 60 5.04 -10.75 -19.50
CA ASN A 60 6.00 -10.11 -20.40
C ASN A 60 6.41 -11.16 -21.45
N GLY A 61 5.68 -11.16 -22.58
CA GLY A 61 5.73 -12.28 -23.53
C GLY A 61 5.20 -13.56 -22.89
N GLU A 62 6.02 -14.63 -22.90
CA GLU A 62 5.66 -15.91 -22.27
C GLU A 62 6.06 -16.01 -20.79
N LYS A 63 6.79 -15.01 -20.28
CA LYS A 63 7.27 -15.01 -18.88
C LYS A 63 6.24 -14.36 -17.97
N VAL A 64 5.99 -15.03 -16.84
CA VAL A 64 5.25 -14.45 -15.72
C VAL A 64 6.18 -13.52 -14.96
N GLN A 65 5.72 -12.30 -14.72
CA GLN A 65 6.45 -11.29 -13.97
C GLN A 65 5.58 -10.77 -12.83
N PRO A 66 5.93 -11.06 -11.57
CA PRO A 66 5.16 -10.59 -10.43
C PRO A 66 5.34 -9.08 -10.26
N PHE A 67 4.23 -8.36 -10.13
CA PHE A 67 4.20 -6.95 -9.77
C PHE A 67 3.67 -6.81 -8.35
N ARG A 68 4.44 -6.20 -7.48
CA ARG A 68 4.10 -5.95 -6.08
C ARG A 68 3.28 -4.66 -5.96
N LEU A 69 2.15 -4.73 -5.26
CA LEU A 69 1.32 -3.58 -4.95
C LEU A 69 1.23 -3.42 -3.43
N GLU A 70 1.61 -2.26 -2.93
CA GLU A 70 1.45 -1.89 -1.53
C GLU A 70 0.21 -1.02 -1.38
N GLY A 71 -0.65 -1.35 -0.44
CA GLY A 71 -1.87 -0.60 -0.13
C GLY A 71 -1.87 -0.07 1.29
N PRO A 72 -2.93 0.65 1.70
CA PRO A 72 -3.08 1.12 3.07
C PRO A 72 -3.29 -0.04 4.04
N ALA A 73 -3.31 0.27 5.34
CA ALA A 73 -3.62 -0.72 6.37
C ALA A 73 -5.04 -1.31 6.20
N PRO A 74 -5.29 -2.54 6.67
CA PRO A 74 -6.62 -3.15 6.62
C PRO A 74 -7.75 -2.28 7.19
N GLY A 75 -7.47 -1.51 8.24
CA GLY A 75 -8.42 -0.60 8.86
C GLY A 75 -8.93 0.51 7.93
N PHE A 76 -8.13 0.93 6.95
CA PHE A 76 -8.53 1.91 5.95
C PHE A 76 -9.75 1.47 5.12
N PHE A 77 -9.83 0.18 4.83
CA PHE A 77 -10.89 -0.38 3.99
C PHE A 77 -12.19 -0.60 4.75
N ARG A 78 -12.13 -0.76 6.08
CA ARG A 78 -13.29 -1.10 6.92
C ARG A 78 -14.44 -0.10 6.76
N ASP A 79 -14.12 1.19 6.67
CA ASP A 79 -15.10 2.27 6.58
C ASP A 79 -15.51 2.58 5.12
N ARG A 80 -15.07 1.73 4.18
CA ARG A 80 -15.26 1.91 2.72
C ARG A 80 -15.96 0.74 2.05
N ASP A 81 -16.61 -0.09 2.86
CA ASP A 81 -17.31 -1.30 2.38
C ASP A 81 -16.40 -2.21 1.54
N VAL A 82 -15.14 -2.31 1.93
CA VAL A 82 -14.14 -3.19 1.34
C VAL A 82 -13.55 -4.07 2.43
N SER A 83 -13.53 -5.37 2.19
CA SER A 83 -13.04 -6.36 3.11
C SER A 83 -11.99 -7.26 2.47
N ARG A 84 -11.29 -8.04 3.29
CA ARG A 84 -10.41 -9.10 2.81
C ARG A 84 -11.15 -10.08 1.88
N ALA A 85 -12.43 -10.38 2.18
CA ALA A 85 -13.21 -11.33 1.40
C ALA A 85 -13.41 -10.89 -0.06
N ASP A 86 -13.48 -9.57 -0.32
CA ASP A 86 -13.55 -9.04 -1.69
C ASP A 86 -12.29 -9.43 -2.49
N PHE A 87 -11.13 -9.33 -1.87
CA PHE A 87 -9.86 -9.72 -2.49
C PHE A 87 -9.68 -11.24 -2.54
N ASP A 88 -10.06 -11.97 -1.50
CA ASP A 88 -10.01 -13.45 -1.51
C ASP A 88 -10.85 -14.03 -2.66
N GLY A 89 -11.99 -13.41 -2.97
CA GLY A 89 -12.83 -13.75 -4.12
C GLY A 89 -12.18 -13.48 -5.47
N ALA A 90 -11.16 -12.64 -5.53
CA ALA A 90 -10.40 -12.32 -6.74
C ALA A 90 -9.11 -13.15 -6.87
N LEU A 91 -8.70 -13.89 -5.84
CA LEU A 91 -7.48 -14.68 -5.85
C LEU A 91 -7.50 -15.70 -7.01
N GLY A 92 -6.41 -15.75 -7.78
CA GLY A 92 -6.29 -16.58 -8.98
C GLY A 92 -7.06 -16.08 -10.20
N LYS A 93 -7.69 -14.91 -10.13
CA LYS A 93 -8.47 -14.33 -11.23
C LYS A 93 -7.84 -13.05 -11.77
N ALA A 94 -8.29 -12.65 -12.96
CA ALA A 94 -7.84 -11.43 -13.60
C ALA A 94 -8.30 -10.19 -12.83
N VAL A 95 -7.36 -9.25 -12.64
CA VAL A 95 -7.58 -7.94 -12.03
C VAL A 95 -6.91 -6.86 -12.87
N THR A 96 -7.37 -5.63 -12.73
CA THR A 96 -6.70 -4.45 -13.28
C THR A 96 -6.53 -3.42 -12.17
N ALA A 97 -5.29 -3.00 -11.92
CA ALA A 97 -4.96 -2.02 -10.91
C ALA A 97 -4.33 -0.78 -11.54
N GLU A 98 -4.57 0.38 -10.92
CA GLU A 98 -3.78 1.59 -11.13
C GLU A 98 -2.87 1.78 -9.92
N ALA A 99 -1.61 2.09 -10.15
CA ALA A 99 -0.61 2.29 -9.12
C ALA A 99 0.31 3.48 -9.41
N SER A 100 0.87 4.09 -8.36
CA SER A 100 2.00 5.00 -8.46
C SER A 100 3.28 4.17 -8.44
N ARG A 101 4.11 4.26 -9.49
CA ARG A 101 5.29 3.40 -9.65
C ARG A 101 6.40 3.74 -8.66
N ALA A 102 7.15 2.74 -8.25
CA ALA A 102 8.37 2.94 -7.48
C ALA A 102 9.39 3.79 -8.26
N ARG A 103 10.07 4.71 -7.58
CA ARG A 103 11.04 5.64 -8.17
C ARG A 103 12.28 4.94 -8.71
N ASP A 104 12.63 3.79 -8.16
CA ASP A 104 13.76 2.97 -8.62
C ASP A 104 13.46 2.18 -9.91
N GLY A 105 12.22 2.27 -10.42
CA GLY A 105 11.79 1.59 -11.64
C GLY A 105 11.49 0.10 -11.47
N SER A 106 11.55 -0.43 -10.24
CA SER A 106 11.20 -1.82 -9.96
C SER A 106 9.72 -2.13 -10.22
N ASP A 107 9.38 -3.43 -10.23
CA ASP A 107 8.00 -3.91 -10.38
C ASP A 107 7.25 -3.83 -9.04
N TRP A 108 7.23 -2.62 -8.50
CA TRP A 108 6.57 -2.26 -7.26
C TRP A 108 5.81 -0.95 -7.43
N GLY A 109 4.63 -0.87 -6.83
CA GLY A 109 3.80 0.32 -6.91
C GLY A 109 2.92 0.50 -5.68
N LEU A 110 2.55 1.75 -5.41
CA LEU A 110 1.54 2.09 -4.42
C LEU A 110 0.16 1.98 -5.06
N LEU A 111 -0.66 1.08 -4.55
CA LEU A 111 -2.01 0.83 -5.06
C LEU A 111 -2.88 2.07 -4.95
N ARG A 112 -3.51 2.44 -6.05
CA ARG A 112 -4.50 3.54 -6.12
C ARG A 112 -5.92 2.99 -6.23
N THR A 113 -6.15 2.20 -7.23
CA THR A 113 -7.44 1.53 -7.47
C THR A 113 -7.20 0.11 -7.97
N MET A 114 -8.18 -0.75 -7.75
CA MET A 114 -8.21 -2.09 -8.36
C MET A 114 -9.63 -2.46 -8.75
N MET A 115 -9.81 -2.85 -10.00
CA MET A 115 -11.03 -3.46 -10.49
C MET A 115 -10.99 -4.96 -10.21
N LEU A 116 -11.90 -5.44 -9.40
CA LEU A 116 -12.04 -6.85 -9.07
C LEU A 116 -12.92 -7.58 -10.09
N PRO A 117 -12.80 -8.92 -10.21
CA PRO A 117 -13.65 -9.72 -11.12
C PRO A 117 -15.15 -9.61 -10.83
N SER A 118 -15.51 -9.25 -9.60
CA SER A 118 -16.91 -8.98 -9.20
C SER A 118 -17.50 -7.72 -9.85
N GLY A 119 -16.69 -6.88 -10.49
CA GLY A 119 -17.05 -5.56 -10.97
C GLY A 119 -16.91 -4.46 -9.91
N LYS A 120 -16.47 -4.80 -8.69
CA LYS A 120 -16.24 -3.82 -7.63
C LYS A 120 -14.93 -3.08 -7.89
N LEU A 121 -15.01 -1.75 -7.95
CA LEU A 121 -13.82 -0.88 -7.96
C LEU A 121 -13.41 -0.57 -6.52
N VAL A 122 -12.24 -1.03 -6.14
CA VAL A 122 -11.63 -0.73 -4.84
C VAL A 122 -10.74 0.49 -4.96
N SER A 123 -10.94 1.47 -4.10
CA SER A 123 -10.02 2.62 -3.96
C SER A 123 -9.15 2.43 -2.72
N ALA A 124 -7.84 2.50 -2.93
CA ALA A 124 -6.82 2.45 -1.88
C ALA A 124 -6.23 3.84 -1.56
N CYS A 125 -6.80 4.87 -2.17
CA CYS A 125 -6.33 6.24 -2.07
C CYS A 125 -7.16 7.02 -1.04
N PRO A 126 -6.55 7.55 0.03
CA PRO A 126 -7.29 8.34 1.01
C PRO A 126 -7.83 9.65 0.42
N GLN A 127 -7.06 10.38 -0.33
CA GLN A 127 -7.43 11.59 -1.09
C GLN A 127 -6.29 11.88 -2.08
N ASN A 128 -6.60 12.05 -3.37
CA ASN A 128 -5.69 12.54 -4.40
C ASN A 128 -4.25 11.95 -4.40
N CYS A 129 -4.09 10.68 -4.10
CA CYS A 129 -2.78 10.04 -4.21
C CYS A 129 -2.29 9.82 -5.65
#